data_03d5d303ca454cb167c843342c413e62
#
_entry.id   03d5d303ca454cb167c843342c413e62
#
_cell.length_a   1.000
_cell.length_b   1.000
_cell.length_c   1.000
_cell.angle_alpha   90.00
_cell.angle_beta   90.00
_cell.angle_gamma   90.00
#
_symmetry.space_group_name_H-M   'P 1'
#
loop_
_entity.id
_entity.type
_entity.pdbx_description
1 polymer ?
#
loop_
_entity_poly.entity_id
_entity_poly.type
_entity_poly.pdbx_seq_one_letter_code
_entity_poly.pdbx_strand_id
1 'polypeptide(L)'
;MDADVLIVGSGAGGGTLARALADSGLRILILERGDYLPREWGNWDPQTVFASYRYHTEETWGDGNGQPFHPVTGYHVGGNTKFYGAAILRRRPTDFQERRHVDGVTPAWPICYED
;
A
#
# COMPACT_ATOMS: atom_id res chain seq x y z
N MET A 1 -26.48 -6.60 4.24
CA MET A 1 -25.85 -5.24 4.32
C MET A 1 -25.66 -4.80 2.89
N ASP A 2 -26.36 -3.76 2.47
CA ASP A 2 -26.35 -3.32 1.07
C ASP A 2 -25.33 -2.20 0.93
N ALA A 3 -24.41 -2.32 0.00
CA ALA A 3 -23.43 -1.31 -0.36
C ALA A 3 -23.51 -1.03 -1.86
N ASP A 4 -23.27 0.23 -2.24
CA ASP A 4 -23.25 0.64 -3.64
C ASP A 4 -21.81 0.48 -4.19
N VAL A 5 -20.81 0.59 -3.32
CA VAL A 5 -19.39 0.39 -3.65
C VAL A 5 -18.73 -0.52 -2.60
N LEU A 6 -18.05 -1.54 -3.07
CA LEU A 6 -17.22 -2.42 -2.25
C LEU A 6 -15.74 -2.16 -2.55
N ILE A 7 -14.98 -1.77 -1.52
CA ILE A 7 -13.53 -1.57 -1.60
C ILE A 7 -12.86 -2.70 -0.83
N VAL A 8 -11.93 -3.40 -1.47
CA VAL A 8 -11.14 -4.46 -0.83
C VAL A 8 -9.77 -3.91 -0.45
N GLY A 9 -9.51 -3.86 0.84
CA GLY A 9 -8.30 -3.31 1.44
C GLY A 9 -8.41 -1.81 1.76
N SER A 10 -7.95 -1.43 2.94
CA SER A 10 -7.97 -0.06 3.46
C SER A 10 -6.60 0.66 3.36
N GLY A 11 -5.68 0.13 2.56
CA GLY A 11 -4.37 0.74 2.30
C GLY A 11 -4.48 2.06 1.52
N ALA A 12 -3.35 2.54 0.97
CA ALA A 12 -3.28 3.83 0.26
C ALA A 12 -4.33 3.94 -0.86
N GLY A 13 -4.47 2.92 -1.72
CA GLY A 13 -5.43 2.94 -2.83
C GLY A 13 -6.87 2.96 -2.34
N GLY A 14 -7.26 1.99 -1.49
CA GLY A 14 -8.63 1.90 -0.98
C GLY A 14 -9.04 3.11 -0.14
N GLY A 15 -8.14 3.62 0.69
CA GLY A 15 -8.36 4.82 1.48
C GLY A 15 -8.53 6.08 0.61
N THR A 16 -7.72 6.21 -0.45
CA THR A 16 -7.83 7.33 -1.39
C THR A 16 -9.15 7.28 -2.17
N LEU A 17 -9.52 6.09 -2.67
CA LEU A 17 -10.82 5.90 -3.36
C LEU A 17 -12.00 6.22 -2.44
N ALA A 18 -11.99 5.69 -1.21
CA ALA A 18 -13.04 5.99 -0.23
C ALA A 18 -13.15 7.48 0.05
N ARG A 19 -12.01 8.19 0.18
CA ARG A 19 -11.98 9.64 0.37
C ARG A 19 -12.53 10.39 -0.84
N ALA A 20 -12.17 9.97 -2.05
CA ALA A 20 -12.66 10.60 -3.28
C ALA A 20 -14.18 10.43 -3.46
N LEU A 21 -14.73 9.31 -2.98
CA LEU A 21 -16.17 9.03 -3.05
C LEU A 21 -16.97 9.50 -1.83
N ALA A 22 -16.32 10.10 -0.82
CA ALA A 22 -16.98 10.42 0.46
C ALA A 22 -18.21 11.33 0.30
N ASP A 23 -18.18 12.26 -0.65
CA ASP A 23 -19.26 13.24 -0.88
C ASP A 23 -20.24 12.78 -1.99
N SER A 24 -20.11 11.56 -2.50
CA SER A 24 -20.97 11.04 -3.60
C SER A 24 -22.39 10.64 -3.16
N GLY A 25 -22.63 10.49 -1.86
CA GLY A 25 -23.87 9.93 -1.32
C GLY A 25 -23.96 8.39 -1.45
N LEU A 26 -22.98 7.73 -2.03
CA LEU A 26 -22.94 6.28 -2.15
C LEU A 26 -22.60 5.62 -0.80
N ARG A 27 -23.20 4.46 -0.55
CA ARG A 27 -22.89 3.62 0.61
C ARG A 27 -21.62 2.82 0.30
N ILE A 28 -20.53 3.14 0.97
CA ILE A 28 -19.22 2.53 0.74
C ILE A 28 -18.95 1.51 1.84
N LEU A 29 -18.65 0.27 1.45
CA LEU A 29 -18.18 -0.78 2.35
C LEU A 29 -16.70 -1.06 2.06
N ILE A 30 -15.87 -0.98 3.09
CA ILE A 30 -14.46 -1.33 2.99
C ILE A 30 -14.26 -2.66 3.73
N LEU A 31 -13.74 -3.66 3.03
CA LEU A 31 -13.30 -4.92 3.62
C LEU A 31 -11.79 -4.88 3.84
N GLU A 32 -11.38 -5.06 5.08
CA GLU A 32 -9.97 -5.16 5.45
C GLU A 32 -9.71 -6.51 6.13
N ARG A 33 -8.64 -7.20 5.73
CA ARG A 33 -8.29 -8.50 6.33
C ARG A 33 -7.52 -8.36 7.65
N GLY A 34 -6.85 -7.23 7.84
CA GLY A 34 -6.04 -6.94 9.02
C GLY A 34 -6.84 -6.22 10.12
N ASP A 35 -6.32 -6.28 11.34
CA ASP A 35 -6.88 -5.59 12.48
C ASP A 35 -6.23 -4.21 12.66
N TYR A 36 -6.72 -3.43 13.61
CA TYR A 36 -6.08 -2.17 13.99
C TYR A 36 -4.70 -2.43 14.58
N LEU A 37 -3.72 -1.65 14.11
CA LEU A 37 -2.40 -1.68 14.71
C LEU A 37 -2.47 -1.17 16.16
N PRO A 38 -2.00 -1.96 17.15
CA PRO A 38 -1.97 -1.50 18.53
C PRO A 38 -1.07 -0.27 18.69
N ARG A 39 -1.50 0.71 19.49
CA ARG A 39 -0.67 1.89 19.81
C ARG A 39 0.27 1.53 20.94
N GLU A 40 1.51 1.27 20.60
CA GLU A 40 2.55 0.87 21.53
C GLU A 40 3.90 1.49 21.16
N TRP A 41 4.84 1.50 22.10
CA TRP A 41 6.17 2.07 21.88
C TRP A 41 6.91 1.43 20.69
N GLY A 42 6.74 0.13 20.48
CA GLY A 42 7.33 -0.59 19.35
C GLY A 42 7.02 -0.02 17.98
N ASN A 43 5.90 0.72 17.81
CA ASN A 43 5.56 1.38 16.54
C ASN A 43 6.56 2.48 16.14
N TRP A 44 7.29 3.03 17.11
CA TRP A 44 8.23 4.13 16.95
C TRP A 44 9.70 3.67 17.02
N ASP A 45 9.91 2.39 17.29
CA ASP A 45 11.24 1.81 17.36
C ASP A 45 11.66 1.20 16.02
N PRO A 46 12.67 1.81 15.30
CA PRO A 46 13.12 1.29 14.02
C PRO A 46 13.61 -0.15 14.07
N GLN A 47 14.20 -0.57 15.18
CA GLN A 47 14.65 -1.95 15.35
C GLN A 47 13.48 -2.93 15.34
N THR A 48 12.41 -2.60 16.05
CA THR A 48 11.20 -3.42 16.12
C THR A 48 10.47 -3.45 14.78
N VAL A 49 10.36 -2.30 14.11
CA VAL A 49 9.59 -2.17 12.87
C VAL A 49 10.33 -2.77 11.67
N PHE A 50 11.60 -2.38 11.46
CA PHE A 50 12.31 -2.66 10.20
C PHE A 50 13.36 -3.77 10.32
N ALA A 51 13.87 -4.07 11.49
CA ALA A 51 14.88 -5.12 11.65
C ALA A 51 14.29 -6.42 12.19
N SER A 52 13.36 -6.34 13.16
CA SER A 52 12.70 -7.52 13.73
C SER A 52 11.42 -7.91 12.98
N TYR A 53 10.93 -7.07 12.07
CA TYR A 53 9.72 -7.30 11.25
C TYR A 53 8.47 -7.65 12.08
N ARG A 54 8.36 -7.17 13.33
CA ARG A 54 7.31 -7.54 14.30
C ARG A 54 5.89 -7.39 13.75
N TYR A 55 5.66 -6.42 12.86
CA TYR A 55 4.34 -6.08 12.33
C TYR A 55 4.12 -6.62 10.91
N HIS A 56 5.04 -7.40 10.39
CA HIS A 56 4.89 -8.04 9.09
C HIS A 56 4.18 -9.38 9.20
N THR A 57 3.61 -9.83 8.09
CA THR A 57 3.01 -11.15 8.01
C THR A 57 4.08 -12.25 8.07
N GLU A 58 3.72 -13.38 8.67
CA GLU A 58 4.52 -14.61 8.65
C GLU A 58 4.20 -15.48 7.42
N GLU A 59 3.32 -15.03 6.54
CA GLU A 59 2.97 -15.77 5.33
C GLU A 59 4.19 -15.98 4.42
N THR A 60 4.25 -17.15 3.81
CA THR A 60 5.21 -17.46 2.76
C THR A 60 4.53 -17.37 1.40
N TRP A 61 5.11 -16.58 0.50
CA TRP A 61 4.65 -16.45 -0.88
C TRP A 61 5.63 -17.17 -1.83
N GLY A 62 5.15 -17.53 -3.03
CA GLY A 62 6.01 -18.01 -4.11
C GLY A 62 6.29 -16.90 -5.11
N ASP A 63 7.53 -16.80 -5.57
CA ASP A 63 7.89 -15.94 -6.71
C ASP A 63 7.45 -16.57 -8.04
N GLY A 64 7.72 -15.89 -9.17
CA GLY A 64 7.39 -16.38 -10.52
C GLY A 64 8.07 -17.71 -10.90
N ASN A 65 9.08 -18.13 -10.17
CA ASN A 65 9.80 -19.40 -10.34
C ASN A 65 9.39 -20.44 -9.29
N GLY A 66 8.43 -20.12 -8.43
CA GLY A 66 7.96 -20.99 -7.34
C GLY A 66 8.89 -21.00 -6.13
N GLN A 67 9.87 -20.10 -6.03
CA GLN A 67 10.75 -20.01 -4.86
C GLN A 67 10.00 -19.32 -3.72
N PRO A 68 10.05 -19.87 -2.50
CA PRO A 68 9.37 -19.29 -1.36
C PRO A 68 10.10 -18.01 -0.87
N PHE A 69 9.33 -17.00 -0.49
CA PHE A 69 9.83 -15.80 0.19
C PHE A 69 8.81 -15.26 1.19
N HIS A 70 9.26 -14.47 2.16
CA HIS A 70 8.39 -13.73 3.08
C HIS A 70 8.21 -12.32 2.56
N PRO A 71 6.97 -11.91 2.21
CA PRO A 71 6.72 -10.56 1.74
C PRO A 71 6.92 -9.55 2.88
N VAL A 72 7.55 -8.42 2.57
CA VAL A 72 7.69 -7.31 3.53
C VAL A 72 6.38 -6.53 3.55
N THR A 73 5.34 -7.15 4.11
CA THR A 73 4.00 -6.57 4.18
C THR A 73 3.32 -6.87 5.52
N GLY A 74 2.45 -5.98 5.96
CA GLY A 74 1.64 -6.16 7.16
C GLY A 74 0.16 -5.97 6.85
N TYR A 75 -0.69 -6.74 7.52
CA TYR A 75 -2.14 -6.66 7.37
C TYR A 75 -2.73 -5.85 8.51
N HIS A 76 -3.01 -4.58 8.21
CA HIS A 76 -3.55 -3.63 9.18
C HIS A 76 -4.59 -2.73 8.51
N VAL A 77 -5.51 -2.20 9.29
CA VAL A 77 -6.34 -1.07 8.86
C VAL A 77 -5.40 0.08 8.46
N GLY A 78 -5.43 0.45 7.18
CA GLY A 78 -4.50 1.37 6.54
C GLY A 78 -3.34 0.70 5.79
N GLY A 79 -3.22 -0.63 5.86
CA GLY A 79 -2.21 -1.40 5.11
C GLY A 79 -0.76 -1.00 5.44
N ASN A 80 0.12 -1.17 4.47
CA ASN A 80 1.54 -0.83 4.61
C ASN A 80 1.83 0.67 4.78
N THR A 81 0.82 1.56 4.64
CA THR A 81 0.99 2.98 4.96
C THR A 81 1.30 3.24 6.44
N LYS A 82 1.16 2.23 7.29
CA LYS A 82 1.51 2.33 8.71
C LYS A 82 3.03 2.38 8.94
N PHE A 83 3.81 1.75 8.07
CA PHE A 83 5.27 1.62 8.20
C PHE A 83 5.96 1.81 6.84
N TYR A 84 5.91 3.02 6.29
CA TYR A 84 6.43 3.30 4.93
C TYR A 84 7.67 4.20 4.90
N GLY A 85 8.27 4.50 6.04
CA GLY A 85 9.46 5.36 6.13
C GLY A 85 9.22 6.84 5.80
N ALA A 86 7.96 7.28 5.74
CA ALA A 86 7.54 8.67 5.50
C ALA A 86 8.05 9.30 4.19
N ALA A 87 8.37 8.51 3.16
CA ALA A 87 8.80 9.00 1.86
C ALA A 87 7.60 9.51 1.02
N ILE A 88 7.08 10.68 1.39
CA ILE A 88 5.94 11.33 0.70
C ILE A 88 6.47 12.47 -0.20
N LEU A 89 7.35 12.13 -1.12
CA LEU A 89 7.87 13.09 -2.09
C LEU A 89 6.94 13.16 -3.30
N ARG A 90 6.62 14.38 -3.72
CA ARG A 90 5.87 14.58 -4.97
C ARG A 90 6.71 14.10 -6.15
N ARG A 91 6.11 13.29 -7.01
CA ARG A 91 6.77 12.80 -8.23
C ARG A 91 7.04 13.95 -9.20
N ARG A 92 8.05 13.80 -10.06
CA ARG A 92 8.37 14.75 -11.13
C ARG A 92 7.54 14.40 -12.37
N PRO A 93 7.19 15.35 -13.23
CA PRO A 93 6.50 15.06 -14.50
C PRO A 93 7.21 13.98 -15.33
N THR A 94 8.54 13.97 -15.32
CA THR A 94 9.36 12.97 -16.03
C THR A 94 9.26 11.55 -15.46
N ASP A 95 8.78 11.38 -14.24
CA ASP A 95 8.65 10.05 -13.62
C ASP A 95 7.45 9.27 -14.21
N PHE A 96 6.55 9.94 -14.94
CA PHE A 96 5.42 9.34 -15.66
C PHE A 96 5.75 8.95 -17.10
N GLN A 97 6.92 9.34 -17.61
CA GLN A 97 7.35 9.08 -18.98
C GLN A 97 8.18 7.78 -19.07
N GLU A 98 8.28 7.24 -20.28
CA GLU A 98 9.22 6.15 -20.55
C GLU A 98 10.64 6.54 -20.18
N ARG A 99 11.34 5.66 -19.48
CA ARG A 99 12.74 5.87 -19.08
C ARG A 99 13.61 4.67 -19.42
N ARG A 100 14.74 4.96 -20.08
CA ARG A 100 15.78 3.96 -20.33
C ARG A 100 16.76 3.90 -19.16
N HIS A 101 17.08 2.69 -18.75
CA HIS A 101 18.07 2.36 -17.72
C HIS A 101 19.12 1.43 -18.32
N VAL A 102 20.19 1.17 -17.56
CA VAL A 102 21.23 0.22 -17.98
C VAL A 102 20.65 -1.16 -18.26
N ASP A 103 19.71 -1.60 -17.44
CA ASP A 103 19.14 -2.95 -17.46
C ASP A 103 17.78 -3.05 -18.16
N GLY A 104 17.33 -2.00 -18.86
CA GLY A 104 16.05 -2.04 -19.56
C GLY A 104 15.33 -0.72 -19.70
N VAL A 105 14.03 -0.81 -19.95
CA VAL A 105 13.14 0.33 -20.15
C VAL A 105 11.97 0.24 -19.17
N THR A 106 11.75 1.28 -18.39
CA THR A 106 10.49 1.46 -17.65
C THR A 106 9.49 2.10 -18.60
N PRO A 107 8.34 1.45 -18.88
CA PRO A 107 7.33 2.04 -19.74
C PRO A 107 6.72 3.30 -19.12
N ALA A 108 6.15 4.16 -19.97
CA ALA A 108 5.37 5.29 -19.50
C ALA A 108 4.14 4.82 -18.72
N TRP A 109 3.73 5.60 -17.73
CA TRP A 109 2.45 5.40 -17.05
C TRP A 109 1.29 5.80 -17.98
N PRO A 110 0.11 5.18 -17.85
CA PRO A 110 -1.07 5.54 -18.65
C PRO A 110 -1.75 6.85 -18.18
N ILE A 111 -1.11 7.57 -17.27
CA ILE A 111 -1.52 8.86 -16.72
C ILE A 111 -0.35 9.84 -16.81
N CYS A 112 -0.63 11.13 -16.75
CA CYS A 112 0.40 12.17 -16.69
C CYS A 112 0.44 12.85 -15.31
N TYR A 113 1.36 13.77 -15.14
CA TYR A 113 1.55 14.47 -13.87
C TYR A 113 0.38 15.39 -13.50
N GLU A 114 -0.36 15.88 -14.49
CA GLU A 114 -1.48 16.80 -14.34
C GLU A 114 -2.80 16.10 -13.98
N ASP A 115 -2.89 14.78 -14.21
CA ASP A 115 -4.04 13.96 -13.84
C ASP A 115 -4.14 13.77 -12.31
#